data_a0f5a3e7e8d077d2aaa14d37d649684a
#
_entry.id   a0f5a3e7e8d077d2aaa14d37d649684a
#
_cell.length_a   1.000
_cell.length_b   1.000
_cell.length_c   1.000
_cell.angle_alpha   90.00
_cell.angle_beta   90.00
_cell.angle_gamma   90.00
#
_symmetry.space_group_name_H-M   'P 1'
#
loop_
_entity.id
_entity.type
_entity.pdbx_description
1 polymer ?
#
loop_
_entity_poly.entity_id
_entity_poly.type
_entity_poly.pdbx_seq_one_letter_code
_entity_poly.pdbx_strand_id
1 'polypeptide(L)'
;MALTKTLAESLRTLPTDEIRQVMWRMSDRFGHQILVQSARAVARGPVARIVASGARHTHDWTPEKATLLQAFDDAGITAMYLDPEQGGFIDGPKNFAMALAAFELAWVDAGAATCSLAGHLGLAPIHERGTPEQSAHYMAATRPTLPGEDRKALRGAFCLTEPIPYVGVETGLLGGKVRVAEWKDGSEPMLHVDKRGRFITNMGFANFVTAAVDSADERIKGSCMIILEDTDPGLFDRGTPTRKLVHQLSSTNDPVFSLTVPASRIVGGYTVENGVIIPKYSHGAVIEAVFRRTRVTVGLMTAAKLLSAVEPILRYQRTRFRGGDAITPGSPRYELGLQQREDVVHRLVDIWASGEASASLGFATARMFDDLDPLQKRKEAIFAERGIAGARTEIRAMAKVSGGRHAAGASGPSGTGIR
;
A
#
# COMPACT_ATOMS: atom_id res chain seq x y z
N MET A 1 4.79 -13.76 34.53
CA MET A 1 6.20 -13.73 34.15
C MET A 1 6.59 -14.77 33.10
N ALA A 2 6.00 -15.97 33.10
CA ALA A 2 6.27 -17.00 32.07
C ALA A 2 5.79 -16.63 30.66
N LEU A 3 4.64 -15.98 30.54
CA LEU A 3 4.05 -15.53 29.25
C LEU A 3 4.92 -14.50 28.50
N THR A 4 5.59 -13.62 29.25
CA THR A 4 6.47 -12.59 28.65
C THR A 4 7.76 -13.19 28.06
N LYS A 5 8.29 -14.24 28.67
CA LYS A 5 9.49 -14.93 28.16
C LYS A 5 9.17 -15.74 26.91
N THR A 6 8.02 -16.40 26.87
CA THR A 6 7.55 -17.18 25.71
C THR A 6 7.19 -16.27 24.52
N LEU A 7 6.60 -15.10 24.76
CA LEU A 7 6.35 -14.10 23.72
C LEU A 7 7.64 -13.50 23.15
N ALA A 8 8.62 -13.20 24.00
CA ALA A 8 9.93 -12.70 23.56
C ALA A 8 10.71 -13.74 22.74
N GLU A 9 10.60 -15.03 23.10
CA GLU A 9 11.18 -16.12 22.32
C GLU A 9 10.43 -16.38 21.02
N SER A 10 9.13 -16.15 20.97
CA SER A 10 8.33 -16.28 19.74
C SER A 10 8.59 -15.17 18.73
N LEU A 11 9.20 -14.08 19.15
CA LEU A 11 9.57 -12.96 18.30
C LEU A 11 11.02 -13.01 17.80
N ARG A 12 11.76 -14.08 18.11
CA ARG A 12 13.12 -14.27 17.54
C ARG A 12 13.06 -14.34 16.03
N THR A 13 14.01 -13.68 15.42
CA THR A 13 14.23 -13.72 13.97
C THR A 13 14.52 -15.14 13.52
N LEU A 14 13.81 -15.61 12.50
CA LEU A 14 14.18 -16.84 11.81
C LEU A 14 15.51 -16.67 11.07
N PRO A 15 16.26 -17.74 10.78
CA PRO A 15 17.44 -17.67 9.91
C PRO A 15 17.15 -17.00 8.56
N THR A 16 15.96 -17.24 7.99
CA THR A 16 15.48 -16.56 6.77
C THR A 16 15.28 -15.05 6.95
N ASP A 17 15.02 -14.60 8.16
CA ASP A 17 14.91 -13.19 8.52
C ASP A 17 16.30 -12.51 8.46
N GLU A 18 17.36 -13.24 8.80
CA GLU A 18 18.73 -12.77 8.69
C GLU A 18 19.19 -12.62 7.23
N ILE A 19 18.83 -13.55 6.36
CA ILE A 19 19.11 -13.46 4.92
C ILE A 19 18.43 -12.22 4.33
N ARG A 20 17.18 -11.96 4.70
CA ARG A 20 16.46 -10.74 4.29
C ARG A 20 17.08 -9.48 4.88
N GLN A 21 17.60 -9.54 6.11
CA GLN A 21 18.37 -8.44 6.68
C GLN A 21 19.61 -8.13 5.84
N VAL A 22 20.26 -9.11 5.28
CA VAL A 22 21.39 -8.89 4.36
C VAL A 22 20.95 -8.17 3.11
N MET A 23 19.80 -8.52 2.52
CA MET A 23 19.31 -7.87 1.30
C MET A 23 19.07 -6.36 1.46
N TRP A 24 18.53 -5.91 2.59
CA TRP A 24 18.33 -4.47 2.82
C TRP A 24 19.55 -3.78 3.44
N ARG A 25 20.41 -4.50 4.16
CA ARG A 25 21.73 -3.98 4.62
C ARG A 25 22.65 -3.67 3.45
N MET A 26 22.48 -4.36 2.33
CA MET A 26 23.17 -4.05 1.09
C MET A 26 22.55 -2.84 0.34
N SER A 27 21.45 -2.28 0.83
CA SER A 27 20.97 -0.98 0.37
C SER A 27 21.93 0.08 0.89
N ASP A 28 22.56 0.82 0.00
CA ASP A 28 23.40 1.99 0.28
C ASP A 28 22.61 3.18 0.85
N ARG A 29 21.28 3.04 0.93
CA ARG A 29 20.37 4.07 1.44
C ARG A 29 20.07 3.85 2.92
N PHE A 30 20.66 4.69 3.75
CA PHE A 30 20.46 4.68 5.21
C PHE A 30 18.97 4.80 5.62
N GLY A 31 18.17 5.58 4.88
CA GLY A 31 16.74 5.72 5.10
C GLY A 31 15.98 4.38 5.01
N HIS A 32 16.34 3.49 4.09
CA HIS A 32 15.74 2.15 3.99
C HIS A 32 16.07 1.28 5.22
N GLN A 33 17.28 1.39 5.74
CA GLN A 33 17.68 0.65 6.95
C GLN A 33 16.90 1.10 8.18
N ILE A 34 16.75 2.42 8.37
CA ILE A 34 15.92 2.97 9.44
C ILE A 34 14.47 2.50 9.29
N LEU A 35 13.92 2.60 8.08
CA LEU A 35 12.54 2.19 7.81
C LEU A 35 12.27 0.73 8.19
N VAL A 36 13.16 -0.19 7.80
CA VAL A 36 13.01 -1.62 8.16
C VAL A 36 13.04 -1.81 9.67
N GLN A 37 13.97 -1.17 10.37
CA GLN A 37 14.06 -1.27 11.83
C GLN A 37 12.81 -0.70 12.51
N SER A 38 12.32 0.45 12.07
CA SER A 38 11.12 1.10 12.59
C SER A 38 9.87 0.24 12.31
N ALA A 39 9.67 -0.20 11.07
CA ALA A 39 8.53 -1.05 10.70
C ALA A 39 8.53 -2.37 11.47
N ARG A 40 9.70 -2.98 11.66
CA ARG A 40 9.87 -4.21 12.46
C ARG A 40 9.56 -3.97 13.93
N ALA A 41 10.02 -2.88 14.51
CA ALA A 41 9.72 -2.52 15.90
C ALA A 41 8.22 -2.31 16.11
N VAL A 42 7.56 -1.60 15.21
CA VAL A 42 6.09 -1.41 15.24
C VAL A 42 5.36 -2.74 15.08
N ALA A 43 5.76 -3.57 14.11
CA ALA A 43 5.13 -4.86 13.87
C ALA A 43 5.22 -5.78 15.10
N ARG A 44 6.42 -5.94 15.67
CA ARG A 44 6.69 -6.85 16.79
C ARG A 44 6.37 -6.25 18.16
N GLY A 45 6.10 -4.97 18.24
CA GLY A 45 5.67 -4.25 19.42
C GLY A 45 4.16 -3.93 19.41
N PRO A 46 3.77 -2.72 19.00
CA PRO A 46 2.37 -2.28 19.01
C PRO A 46 1.41 -3.22 18.29
N VAL A 47 1.72 -3.60 17.03
CA VAL A 47 0.86 -4.51 16.24
C VAL A 47 0.68 -5.86 16.93
N ALA A 48 1.78 -6.48 17.39
CA ALA A 48 1.71 -7.77 18.07
C ALA A 48 0.88 -7.70 19.36
N ARG A 49 0.95 -6.60 20.13
CA ARG A 49 0.13 -6.40 21.33
C ARG A 49 -1.35 -6.28 20.98
N ILE A 50 -1.71 -5.52 19.95
CA ILE A 50 -3.09 -5.35 19.49
C ILE A 50 -3.66 -6.70 18.99
N VAL A 51 -2.86 -7.47 18.27
CA VAL A 51 -3.24 -8.84 17.85
C VAL A 51 -3.49 -9.73 19.07
N ALA A 52 -2.60 -9.69 20.06
CA ALA A 52 -2.70 -10.51 21.27
C ALA A 52 -3.89 -10.11 22.17
N SER A 53 -4.29 -8.83 22.18
CA SER A 53 -5.49 -8.37 22.93
C SER A 53 -6.82 -8.83 22.33
N GLY A 54 -6.81 -9.40 21.12
CA GLY A 54 -8.01 -9.82 20.41
C GLY A 54 -8.73 -8.70 19.65
N ALA A 55 -8.17 -7.50 19.56
CA ALA A 55 -8.79 -6.36 18.86
C ALA A 55 -9.10 -6.68 17.38
N ARG A 56 -8.36 -7.61 16.77
CA ARG A 56 -8.61 -8.07 15.39
C ARG A 56 -9.84 -8.97 15.24
N HIS A 57 -10.52 -9.36 16.33
CA HIS A 57 -11.71 -10.22 16.27
C HIS A 57 -12.99 -9.44 15.94
N THR A 58 -12.96 -8.11 15.97
CA THR A 58 -14.05 -7.25 15.51
C THR A 58 -13.70 -6.55 14.20
N HIS A 59 -14.72 -6.20 13.41
CA HIS A 59 -14.57 -5.39 12.19
C HIS A 59 -14.65 -3.89 12.47
N ASP A 60 -15.16 -3.52 13.64
CA ASP A 60 -15.28 -2.12 14.05
C ASP A 60 -13.89 -1.47 14.23
N TRP A 61 -13.83 -0.19 13.98
CA TRP A 61 -12.65 0.61 14.27
C TRP A 61 -12.67 1.01 15.75
N THR A 62 -11.95 0.25 16.56
CA THR A 62 -11.93 0.44 18.03
C THR A 62 -10.80 1.38 18.46
N PRO A 63 -10.88 1.96 19.69
CA PRO A 63 -9.79 2.77 20.25
C PRO A 63 -8.43 2.05 20.27
N GLU A 64 -8.42 0.74 20.55
CA GLU A 64 -7.19 -0.06 20.51
C GLU A 64 -6.58 -0.10 19.11
N LYS A 65 -7.41 -0.26 18.08
CA LYS A 65 -6.94 -0.21 16.68
C LYS A 65 -6.44 1.17 16.30
N ALA A 66 -7.03 2.24 16.83
CA ALA A 66 -6.61 3.60 16.57
C ALA A 66 -5.15 3.88 17.05
N THR A 67 -4.67 3.14 18.06
CA THR A 67 -3.27 3.24 18.50
C THR A 67 -2.26 2.86 17.42
N LEU A 68 -2.67 2.11 16.39
CA LEU A 68 -1.83 1.82 15.22
C LEU A 68 -1.41 3.09 14.48
N LEU A 69 -2.32 4.04 14.33
CA LEU A 69 -2.04 5.28 13.59
C LEU A 69 -0.94 6.08 14.28
N GLN A 70 -1.01 6.20 15.61
CA GLN A 70 0.04 6.85 16.38
C GLN A 70 1.37 6.09 16.28
N ALA A 71 1.34 4.77 16.36
CA ALA A 71 2.55 3.95 16.21
C ALA A 71 3.19 4.09 14.82
N PHE A 72 2.39 4.25 13.76
CA PHE A 72 2.90 4.51 12.42
C PHE A 72 3.50 5.92 12.30
N ASP A 73 2.90 6.90 12.94
CA ASP A 73 3.41 8.27 12.98
C ASP A 73 4.75 8.34 13.71
N ASP A 74 4.83 7.81 14.93
CA ASP A 74 6.02 7.81 15.77
C ASP A 74 7.21 7.09 15.13
N ALA A 75 6.92 6.06 14.34
CA ALA A 75 7.93 5.26 13.64
C ALA A 75 8.29 5.79 12.25
N GLY A 76 7.71 6.91 11.81
CA GLY A 76 7.94 7.48 10.49
C GLY A 76 7.31 6.70 9.32
N ILE A 77 6.50 5.67 9.59
CA ILE A 77 5.85 4.87 8.54
C ILE A 77 4.87 5.73 7.74
N THR A 78 4.11 6.60 8.42
CA THR A 78 3.22 7.56 7.75
C THR A 78 3.99 8.55 6.88
N ALA A 79 5.15 9.00 7.33
CA ALA A 79 5.99 9.96 6.60
C ALA A 79 6.82 9.31 5.46
N MET A 80 6.84 7.98 5.36
CA MET A 80 7.63 7.25 4.36
C MET A 80 7.32 7.66 2.92
N TYR A 81 6.07 8.06 2.64
CA TYR A 81 5.62 8.45 1.31
C TYR A 81 5.96 9.91 0.96
N LEU A 82 6.26 10.72 1.95
CA LEU A 82 6.62 12.12 1.80
C LEU A 82 8.07 12.26 1.36
N ASP A 83 8.36 13.29 0.56
CA ASP A 83 9.74 13.67 0.24
C ASP A 83 10.38 14.43 1.42
N PRO A 84 11.73 14.51 1.50
CA PRO A 84 12.41 15.19 2.59
C PRO A 84 11.95 16.62 2.81
N GLU A 85 11.67 17.38 1.76
CA GLU A 85 11.14 18.74 1.81
C GLU A 85 9.74 18.83 2.42
N GLN A 86 9.02 17.71 2.42
CA GLN A 86 7.65 17.59 2.98
C GLN A 86 7.66 16.98 4.39
N GLY A 87 8.83 16.72 4.97
CA GLY A 87 8.99 16.08 6.28
C GLY A 87 9.12 14.57 6.26
N GLY A 88 9.34 13.96 5.08
CA GLY A 88 9.73 12.56 4.93
C GLY A 88 11.22 12.34 5.18
N PHE A 89 11.66 11.09 5.09
CA PHE A 89 13.07 10.72 5.26
C PHE A 89 13.59 9.78 4.16
N ILE A 90 12.72 9.39 3.23
CA ILE A 90 13.09 8.61 2.06
C ILE A 90 13.19 9.57 0.87
N ASP A 91 14.38 9.70 0.31
CA ASP A 91 14.60 10.46 -0.91
C ASP A 91 14.35 9.59 -2.16
N GLY A 92 13.77 10.20 -3.19
CA GLY A 92 13.51 9.59 -4.48
C GLY A 92 12.32 8.60 -4.49
N PRO A 93 12.31 7.61 -5.39
CA PRO A 93 11.21 6.68 -5.56
C PRO A 93 10.88 5.87 -4.31
N LYS A 94 9.60 5.57 -4.09
CA LYS A 94 9.08 4.99 -2.84
C LYS A 94 8.72 3.49 -2.94
N ASN A 95 8.84 2.86 -4.13
CA ASN A 95 8.34 1.50 -4.32
C ASN A 95 9.06 0.47 -3.44
N PHE A 96 10.38 0.54 -3.38
CA PHE A 96 11.18 -0.36 -2.55
C PHE A 96 10.96 -0.09 -1.05
N ALA A 97 10.87 1.17 -0.64
CA ALA A 97 10.57 1.56 0.73
C ALA A 97 9.20 1.02 1.18
N MET A 98 8.16 1.23 0.36
CA MET A 98 6.82 0.68 0.64
C MET A 98 6.83 -0.85 0.74
N ALA A 99 7.56 -1.51 -0.14
CA ALA A 99 7.72 -2.96 -0.14
C ALA A 99 8.36 -3.48 1.17
N LEU A 100 9.42 -2.82 1.63
CA LEU A 100 10.11 -3.15 2.89
C LEU A 100 9.18 -2.99 4.11
N ALA A 101 8.53 -1.84 4.24
CA ALA A 101 7.62 -1.57 5.36
C ALA A 101 6.43 -2.55 5.39
N ALA A 102 5.81 -2.78 4.24
CA ALA A 102 4.67 -3.69 4.13
C ALA A 102 5.05 -5.13 4.46
N PHE A 103 6.22 -5.60 4.04
CA PHE A 103 6.72 -6.93 4.37
C PHE A 103 6.90 -7.11 5.88
N GLU A 104 7.57 -6.16 6.56
CA GLU A 104 7.80 -6.22 8.00
C GLU A 104 6.50 -6.17 8.81
N LEU A 105 5.56 -5.30 8.43
CA LEU A 105 4.25 -5.22 9.09
C LEU A 105 3.43 -6.48 8.85
N ALA A 106 3.36 -6.98 7.62
CA ALA A 106 2.61 -8.17 7.25
C ALA A 106 3.17 -9.44 7.87
N TRP A 107 4.46 -9.48 8.24
CA TRP A 107 5.05 -10.59 8.98
C TRP A 107 4.23 -10.91 10.24
N VAL A 108 3.78 -9.89 10.96
CA VAL A 108 2.93 -10.02 12.15
C VAL A 108 1.46 -10.01 11.77
N ASP A 109 0.99 -8.95 11.09
CA ASP A 109 -0.43 -8.83 10.70
C ASP A 109 -0.59 -8.10 9.37
N ALA A 110 -1.18 -8.79 8.39
CA ALA A 110 -1.43 -8.22 7.08
C ALA A 110 -2.47 -7.08 7.11
N GLY A 111 -3.34 -7.04 8.12
CA GLY A 111 -4.28 -5.93 8.31
C GLY A 111 -3.58 -4.64 8.71
N ALA A 112 -2.56 -4.72 9.57
CA ALA A 112 -1.74 -3.57 9.92
C ALA A 112 -0.96 -3.04 8.70
N ALA A 113 -0.39 -3.93 7.88
CA ALA A 113 0.25 -3.55 6.62
C ALA A 113 -0.73 -2.89 5.65
N THR A 114 -1.93 -3.45 5.51
CA THR A 114 -2.99 -2.87 4.67
C THR A 114 -3.44 -1.50 5.18
N CYS A 115 -3.56 -1.33 6.49
CA CYS A 115 -3.90 -0.04 7.12
C CYS A 115 -2.89 1.05 6.77
N SER A 116 -1.60 0.74 6.87
CA SER A 116 -0.52 1.65 6.47
C SER A 116 -0.59 1.99 4.98
N LEU A 117 -0.64 0.96 4.11
CA LEU A 117 -0.66 1.14 2.66
C LEU A 117 -1.88 1.90 2.15
N ALA A 118 -3.06 1.70 2.75
CA ALA A 118 -4.28 2.36 2.28
C ALA A 118 -4.28 3.86 2.58
N GLY A 119 -3.60 4.30 3.64
CA GLY A 119 -3.34 5.73 3.86
C GLY A 119 -2.50 6.33 2.72
N HIS A 120 -1.45 5.65 2.34
CA HIS A 120 -0.65 6.02 1.16
C HIS A 120 -1.45 5.89 -0.14
N LEU A 121 -2.34 4.91 -0.25
CA LEU A 121 -3.16 4.74 -1.44
C LEU A 121 -4.16 5.89 -1.65
N GLY A 122 -4.72 6.45 -0.56
CA GLY A 122 -5.54 7.66 -0.63
C GLY A 122 -4.76 8.88 -1.14
N LEU A 123 -3.48 8.97 -0.78
CA LEU A 123 -2.59 10.05 -1.18
C LEU A 123 -1.95 9.84 -2.57
N ALA A 124 -1.80 8.60 -3.00
CA ALA A 124 -1.10 8.24 -4.24
C ALA A 124 -1.65 8.90 -5.51
N PRO A 125 -2.98 9.02 -5.74
CA PRO A 125 -3.51 9.75 -6.89
C PRO A 125 -3.01 11.19 -6.96
N ILE A 126 -2.92 11.86 -5.81
CA ILE A 126 -2.47 13.25 -5.68
C ILE A 126 -0.96 13.33 -5.93
N HIS A 127 -0.19 12.43 -5.34
CA HIS A 127 1.26 12.34 -5.55
C HIS A 127 1.62 12.09 -7.02
N GLU A 128 0.88 11.17 -7.68
CA GLU A 128 1.19 10.77 -9.05
C GLU A 128 0.71 11.76 -10.10
N ARG A 129 -0.44 12.36 -9.89
CA ARG A 129 -1.16 13.13 -10.92
C ARG A 129 -1.74 14.44 -10.42
N GLY A 130 -1.60 14.78 -9.13
CA GLY A 130 -2.08 16.04 -8.57
C GLY A 130 -1.41 17.27 -9.19
N THR A 131 -2.04 18.43 -9.06
CA THR A 131 -1.40 19.70 -9.35
C THR A 131 -0.33 19.98 -8.28
N PRO A 132 0.63 20.90 -8.52
CA PRO A 132 1.59 21.32 -7.51
C PRO A 132 0.91 21.77 -6.20
N GLU A 133 -0.22 22.48 -6.29
CA GLU A 133 -0.98 23.00 -5.15
C GLU A 133 -1.66 21.85 -4.39
N GLN A 134 -2.30 20.91 -5.08
CA GLN A 134 -2.89 19.71 -4.48
C GLN A 134 -1.80 18.89 -3.78
N SER A 135 -0.68 18.66 -4.44
CA SER A 135 0.43 17.91 -3.87
C SER A 135 0.98 18.61 -2.62
N ALA A 136 1.28 19.89 -2.69
CA ALA A 136 1.79 20.66 -1.55
C ALA A 136 0.83 20.61 -0.36
N HIS A 137 -0.48 20.82 -0.60
CA HIS A 137 -1.50 20.83 0.46
C HIS A 137 -1.62 19.46 1.14
N TYR A 138 -1.91 18.40 0.39
CA TYR A 138 -2.19 17.08 0.96
C TYR A 138 -0.96 16.38 1.52
N MET A 139 0.21 16.58 0.94
CA MET A 139 1.46 16.06 1.51
C MET A 139 1.74 16.71 2.87
N ALA A 140 1.60 18.04 2.98
CA ALA A 140 1.75 18.75 4.26
C ALA A 140 0.68 18.34 5.28
N ALA A 141 -0.59 18.21 4.84
CA ALA A 141 -1.71 17.88 5.71
C ALA A 141 -1.65 16.44 6.26
N THR A 142 -1.08 15.49 5.51
CA THR A 142 -0.92 14.09 5.94
C THR A 142 0.34 13.82 6.74
N ARG A 143 1.26 14.77 6.80
CA ARG A 143 2.47 14.67 7.64
C ARG A 143 2.07 14.46 9.10
N PRO A 144 2.73 13.53 9.84
CA PRO A 144 2.53 13.40 11.28
C PRO A 144 2.71 14.75 12.00
N THR A 145 1.91 14.99 13.04
CA THR A 145 2.04 16.20 13.85
C THR A 145 3.31 16.16 14.68
N LEU A 146 4.00 17.28 14.74
CA LEU A 146 5.15 17.45 15.63
C LEU A 146 4.69 17.91 17.01
N PRO A 147 5.47 17.66 18.07
CA PRO A 147 5.17 18.17 19.39
C PRO A 147 4.97 19.70 19.38
N GLY A 148 3.84 20.18 19.89
CA GLY A 148 3.49 21.60 19.94
C GLY A 148 2.71 22.12 18.70
N GLU A 149 2.47 21.30 17.67
CA GLU A 149 1.58 21.67 16.57
C GLU A 149 0.11 21.45 16.97
N ASP A 150 -0.72 22.49 16.80
CA ASP A 150 -2.17 22.42 17.01
C ASP A 150 -2.89 22.08 15.69
N ARG A 151 -2.61 20.89 15.16
CA ARG A 151 -3.30 20.31 14.00
C ARG A 151 -3.41 18.81 14.14
N LYS A 152 -4.32 18.21 13.41
CA LYS A 152 -4.40 16.74 13.23
C LYS A 152 -3.92 16.38 11.84
N ALA A 153 -3.11 15.33 11.72
CA ALA A 153 -2.74 14.78 10.44
C ALA A 153 -3.98 14.23 9.73
N LEU A 154 -4.21 14.65 8.49
CA LEU A 154 -5.28 14.09 7.67
C LEU A 154 -4.96 12.64 7.29
N ARG A 155 -5.99 11.82 7.24
CA ARG A 155 -5.91 10.42 6.82
C ARG A 155 -6.70 10.24 5.54
N GLY A 156 -6.08 9.63 4.55
CA GLY A 156 -6.71 9.40 3.25
C GLY A 156 -7.22 7.98 3.07
N ALA A 157 -8.24 7.84 2.22
CA ALA A 157 -8.69 6.57 1.68
C ALA A 157 -8.89 6.66 0.17
N PHE A 158 -8.85 5.51 -0.50
CA PHE A 158 -9.00 5.42 -1.96
C PHE A 158 -10.35 4.81 -2.30
N CYS A 159 -11.28 5.65 -2.76
CA CYS A 159 -12.66 5.24 -3.05
C CYS A 159 -12.86 4.92 -4.53
N LEU A 160 -12.36 3.74 -4.95
CA LEU A 160 -12.52 3.24 -6.30
C LEU A 160 -13.69 2.26 -6.41
N THR A 161 -13.62 1.14 -5.67
CA THR A 161 -14.58 0.03 -5.79
C THR A 161 -15.98 0.42 -5.36
N GLU A 162 -16.97 -0.13 -6.05
CA GLU A 162 -18.39 0.18 -5.91
C GLU A 162 -19.21 -1.10 -5.73
N PRO A 163 -20.48 -1.00 -5.27
CA PRO A 163 -21.41 -2.14 -5.27
C PRO A 163 -21.62 -2.71 -6.67
N ILE A 164 -21.82 -4.01 -6.76
CA ILE A 164 -22.18 -4.70 -8.00
C ILE A 164 -23.45 -4.03 -8.61
N PRO A 165 -23.52 -3.83 -9.93
CA PRO A 165 -22.63 -4.33 -10.99
C PRO A 165 -21.41 -3.43 -11.29
N TYR A 166 -21.24 -2.32 -10.61
CA TYR A 166 -20.20 -1.32 -10.87
C TYR A 166 -18.93 -1.70 -10.11
N VAL A 167 -17.91 -2.16 -10.79
CA VAL A 167 -16.64 -2.58 -10.17
C VAL A 167 -15.62 -1.43 -10.11
N GLY A 168 -15.74 -0.45 -11.00
CA GLY A 168 -14.93 0.79 -10.98
C GLY A 168 -13.45 0.62 -11.31
N VAL A 169 -13.03 -0.55 -11.80
CA VAL A 169 -11.63 -0.80 -12.15
C VAL A 169 -11.38 -0.44 -13.62
N GLU A 170 -10.24 0.12 -13.90
CA GLU A 170 -9.64 0.49 -15.20
C GLU A 170 -10.57 0.95 -16.33
N THR A 171 -11.51 0.14 -16.78
CA THR A 171 -12.41 0.42 -17.90
C THR A 171 -13.88 0.19 -17.58
N GLY A 172 -14.21 -0.10 -16.33
CA GLY A 172 -15.58 -0.39 -15.89
C GLY A 172 -16.46 0.86 -15.88
N LEU A 173 -17.76 0.63 -15.98
CA LEU A 173 -18.75 1.66 -15.73
C LEU A 173 -18.68 2.08 -14.26
N LEU A 174 -18.62 3.38 -14.00
CA LEU A 174 -18.66 3.94 -12.66
C LEU A 174 -20.11 4.32 -12.29
N GLY A 175 -20.57 3.83 -11.15
CA GLY A 175 -21.84 4.24 -10.54
C GLY A 175 -21.75 5.63 -9.93
N GLY A 176 -20.57 6.01 -9.40
CA GLY A 176 -20.31 7.34 -8.89
C GLY A 176 -20.39 8.40 -9.99
N LYS A 177 -21.10 9.50 -9.71
CA LYS A 177 -21.39 10.54 -10.70
C LYS A 177 -20.97 11.92 -10.23
N VAL A 178 -20.56 12.75 -11.18
CA VAL A 178 -20.25 14.17 -10.98
C VAL A 178 -21.05 15.01 -11.95
N ARG A 179 -21.59 16.12 -11.47
CA ARG A 179 -22.32 17.12 -12.25
C ARG A 179 -21.94 18.53 -11.79
N VAL A 180 -22.14 19.51 -12.63
CA VAL A 180 -22.00 20.93 -12.26
C VAL A 180 -23.16 21.34 -11.37
N ALA A 181 -22.88 21.74 -10.13
CA ALA A 181 -23.86 22.24 -9.19
C ALA A 181 -24.14 23.75 -9.43
N GLU A 182 -23.07 24.54 -9.54
CA GLU A 182 -23.12 25.97 -9.79
C GLU A 182 -21.91 26.40 -10.63
N TRP A 183 -22.15 27.24 -11.61
CA TRP A 183 -21.07 27.85 -12.39
C TRP A 183 -21.48 29.21 -12.90
N LYS A 184 -20.88 30.26 -12.37
CA LYS A 184 -21.09 31.65 -12.82
C LYS A 184 -19.88 32.10 -13.64
N ASP A 185 -20.15 32.99 -14.62
CA ASP A 185 -19.07 33.52 -15.45
C ASP A 185 -17.93 34.13 -14.58
N GLY A 186 -16.71 33.74 -14.88
CA GLY A 186 -15.54 34.22 -14.17
C GLY A 186 -15.29 33.56 -12.79
N SER A 187 -16.18 32.66 -12.34
CA SER A 187 -15.98 31.91 -11.10
C SER A 187 -15.49 30.48 -11.35
N GLU A 188 -14.91 29.86 -10.32
CA GLU A 188 -14.60 28.45 -10.33
C GLU A 188 -15.91 27.63 -10.30
N PRO A 189 -16.06 26.59 -11.15
CA PRO A 189 -17.21 25.71 -11.11
C PRO A 189 -17.30 24.94 -9.77
N MET A 190 -18.50 24.86 -9.21
CA MET A 190 -18.82 23.97 -8.09
C MET A 190 -19.42 22.68 -8.64
N LEU A 191 -18.88 21.56 -8.21
CA LEU A 191 -19.25 20.22 -8.65
C LEU A 191 -19.98 19.49 -7.54
N HIS A 192 -21.09 18.84 -7.89
CA HIS A 192 -21.77 17.93 -6.98
C HIS A 192 -21.37 16.48 -7.32
N VAL A 193 -20.98 15.73 -6.30
CA VAL A 193 -20.51 14.36 -6.42
C VAL A 193 -21.41 13.43 -5.62
N ASP A 194 -21.98 12.44 -6.29
CA ASP A 194 -22.67 11.32 -5.67
C ASP A 194 -21.86 10.03 -5.86
N LYS A 195 -21.48 9.36 -4.78
CA LYS A 195 -20.67 8.14 -4.83
C LYS A 195 -21.06 7.18 -3.73
N ARG A 196 -21.20 5.90 -4.08
CA ARG A 196 -21.24 4.79 -3.14
C ARG A 196 -19.98 3.95 -3.29
N GLY A 197 -19.22 3.85 -2.22
CA GLY A 197 -18.06 2.97 -2.19
C GLY A 197 -18.38 1.60 -1.62
N ARG A 198 -17.56 0.61 -1.91
CA ARG A 198 -17.61 -0.71 -1.29
C ARG A 198 -16.21 -1.21 -1.00
N PHE A 199 -16.03 -1.79 0.19
CA PHE A 199 -14.73 -2.32 0.66
C PHE A 199 -13.63 -1.24 0.75
N ILE A 200 -13.98 -0.02 1.11
CA ILE A 200 -13.02 1.09 1.16
C ILE A 200 -12.20 0.98 2.44
N THR A 201 -10.93 0.65 2.28
CA THR A 201 -9.98 0.51 3.39
C THR A 201 -9.65 1.87 4.00
N ASN A 202 -9.47 1.93 5.32
CA ASN A 202 -9.24 3.11 6.14
C ASN A 202 -10.44 4.07 6.25
N MET A 203 -11.58 3.72 5.71
CA MET A 203 -12.73 4.62 5.65
C MET A 203 -13.29 4.99 7.04
N GLY A 204 -13.15 4.10 8.04
CA GLY A 204 -13.65 4.36 9.40
C GLY A 204 -12.99 5.57 10.09
N PHE A 205 -11.82 6.02 9.62
CA PHE A 205 -11.09 7.15 10.18
C PHE A 205 -10.59 8.16 9.13
N ALA A 206 -10.86 7.94 7.84
CA ALA A 206 -10.42 8.84 6.78
C ALA A 206 -11.06 10.23 6.91
N ASN A 207 -10.25 11.26 6.70
CA ASN A 207 -10.69 12.66 6.63
C ASN A 207 -10.91 13.11 5.20
N PHE A 208 -10.21 12.50 4.25
CA PHE A 208 -10.43 12.74 2.83
C PHE A 208 -10.41 11.44 2.04
N VAL A 209 -11.01 11.45 0.87
CA VAL A 209 -10.95 10.34 -0.08
C VAL A 209 -10.60 10.85 -1.47
N THR A 210 -9.87 10.05 -2.23
CA THR A 210 -9.77 10.20 -3.68
C THR A 210 -10.77 9.26 -4.33
N ALA A 211 -11.79 9.79 -4.96
CA ALA A 211 -12.94 9.06 -5.47
C ALA A 211 -12.98 9.05 -7.01
N ALA A 212 -13.16 7.87 -7.61
CA ALA A 212 -13.39 7.74 -9.04
C ALA A 212 -14.86 8.01 -9.36
N VAL A 213 -15.12 8.92 -10.30
CA VAL A 213 -16.47 9.31 -10.73
C VAL A 213 -16.53 9.49 -12.25
N ASP A 214 -17.72 9.29 -12.80
CA ASP A 214 -17.99 9.53 -14.20
C ASP A 214 -18.94 10.71 -14.35
N SER A 215 -18.88 11.39 -15.49
CA SER A 215 -19.77 12.53 -15.75
C SER A 215 -21.23 12.09 -15.86
N ALA A 216 -22.10 12.89 -15.24
CA ALA A 216 -23.55 12.87 -15.46
C ALA A 216 -24.05 14.24 -15.98
N ASP A 217 -23.18 15.05 -16.58
CA ASP A 217 -23.47 16.41 -17.06
C ASP A 217 -22.66 16.65 -18.35
N GLU A 218 -23.33 17.16 -19.39
CA GLU A 218 -22.68 17.45 -20.68
C GLU A 218 -21.59 18.52 -20.58
N ARG A 219 -21.60 19.32 -19.52
CA ARG A 219 -20.57 20.31 -19.21
C ARG A 219 -19.30 19.71 -18.59
N ILE A 220 -19.22 18.38 -18.38
CA ILE A 220 -18.04 17.70 -17.88
C ILE A 220 -17.71 16.55 -18.83
N LYS A 221 -16.49 16.51 -19.36
CA LYS A 221 -16.07 15.49 -20.31
C LYS A 221 -15.48 14.26 -19.63
N GLY A 222 -16.20 13.14 -19.68
CA GLY A 222 -15.69 11.83 -19.26
C GLY A 222 -15.57 11.67 -17.75
N SER A 223 -14.70 10.75 -17.33
CA SER A 223 -14.48 10.40 -15.94
C SER A 223 -13.24 11.07 -15.33
N CYS A 224 -13.23 11.22 -14.02
CA CYS A 224 -12.07 11.75 -13.30
C CYS A 224 -11.90 11.10 -11.91
N MET A 225 -10.80 11.42 -11.25
CA MET A 225 -10.65 11.26 -9.81
C MET A 225 -10.88 12.61 -9.14
N ILE A 226 -11.64 12.63 -8.06
CA ILE A 226 -11.94 13.85 -7.32
C ILE A 226 -11.64 13.69 -5.84
N ILE A 227 -11.19 14.74 -5.19
CA ILE A 227 -10.84 14.74 -3.75
C ILE A 227 -12.07 15.24 -3.00
N LEU A 228 -12.53 14.45 -2.03
CA LEU A 228 -13.65 14.76 -1.14
C LEU A 228 -13.14 14.79 0.30
N GLU A 229 -13.54 15.77 1.08
CA GLU A 229 -13.16 15.91 2.51
C GLU A 229 -14.38 15.82 3.42
N ASP A 230 -14.17 15.41 4.66
CA ASP A 230 -15.23 15.31 5.67
C ASP A 230 -15.74 16.68 6.15
N THR A 231 -15.07 17.75 5.72
CA THR A 231 -15.48 19.15 5.94
C THR A 231 -16.25 19.77 4.77
N ASP A 232 -16.34 19.07 3.63
CA ASP A 232 -17.05 19.57 2.46
C ASP A 232 -18.57 19.64 2.68
N PRO A 233 -19.28 20.61 2.10
CA PRO A 233 -20.74 20.73 2.23
C PRO A 233 -21.47 19.50 1.66
N GLY A 234 -22.33 18.88 2.48
CA GLY A 234 -23.15 17.73 2.10
C GLY A 234 -22.98 16.52 3.01
N LEU A 235 -23.12 15.33 2.45
CA LEU A 235 -23.03 14.06 3.18
C LEU A 235 -21.69 13.38 2.95
N PHE A 236 -20.89 13.28 3.99
CA PHE A 236 -19.70 12.42 4.07
C PHE A 236 -19.97 11.29 5.07
N ASP A 237 -20.66 10.24 4.62
CA ASP A 237 -20.96 9.08 5.46
C ASP A 237 -19.87 8.00 5.28
N ARG A 238 -19.16 7.69 6.34
CA ARG A 238 -18.14 6.65 6.35
C ARG A 238 -18.71 5.23 6.22
N GLY A 239 -20.03 5.09 6.34
CA GLY A 239 -20.72 3.82 6.22
C GLY A 239 -20.43 2.84 7.35
N THR A 240 -20.95 1.64 7.21
CA THR A 240 -20.77 0.56 8.19
C THR A 240 -19.57 -0.31 7.86
N PRO A 241 -18.91 -0.92 8.87
CA PRO A 241 -17.80 -1.84 8.66
C PRO A 241 -18.21 -3.05 7.81
N THR A 242 -17.46 -3.32 6.77
CA THR A 242 -17.64 -4.50 5.93
C THR A 242 -17.07 -5.73 6.62
N ARG A 243 -17.84 -6.81 6.69
CA ARG A 243 -17.36 -8.08 7.26
C ARG A 243 -16.37 -8.75 6.32
N LYS A 244 -15.21 -9.12 6.85
CA LYS A 244 -14.12 -9.78 6.14
C LYS A 244 -13.45 -10.83 7.03
N LEU A 245 -12.86 -11.85 6.42
CA LEU A 245 -12.21 -12.94 7.17
C LEU A 245 -10.80 -12.57 7.66
N VAL A 246 -10.14 -11.64 6.97
CA VAL A 246 -8.77 -11.20 7.25
C VAL A 246 -8.68 -9.68 7.22
N HIS A 247 -7.55 -9.13 7.64
CA HIS A 247 -7.27 -7.69 7.63
C HIS A 247 -8.16 -6.85 8.58
N GLN A 248 -8.59 -7.45 9.70
CA GLN A 248 -9.46 -6.74 10.67
C GLN A 248 -8.77 -5.57 11.37
N LEU A 249 -7.43 -5.49 11.37
CA LEU A 249 -6.71 -4.32 11.90
C LEU A 249 -6.73 -3.12 10.96
N SER A 250 -7.20 -3.26 9.72
CA SER A 250 -7.55 -2.12 8.88
C SER A 250 -9.05 -1.88 8.92
N SER A 251 -9.47 -0.63 9.03
CA SER A 251 -10.87 -0.27 8.81
C SER A 251 -11.24 -0.52 7.34
N THR A 252 -12.41 -1.09 7.10
CA THR A 252 -12.96 -1.25 5.73
C THR A 252 -14.45 -1.06 5.80
N ASN A 253 -14.96 -0.01 5.17
CA ASN A 253 -16.38 0.34 5.21
C ASN A 253 -16.96 0.51 3.80
N ASP A 254 -18.28 0.60 3.75
CA ASP A 254 -19.05 0.86 2.53
C ASP A 254 -19.65 2.29 2.61
N PRO A 255 -18.88 3.34 2.22
CA PRO A 255 -19.26 4.72 2.41
C PRO A 255 -20.28 5.22 1.39
N VAL A 256 -20.94 6.32 1.76
CA VAL A 256 -21.82 7.09 0.87
C VAL A 256 -21.42 8.56 0.91
N PHE A 257 -21.24 9.14 -0.26
CA PHE A 257 -20.91 10.56 -0.44
C PHE A 257 -21.97 11.25 -1.30
N SER A 258 -22.37 12.43 -0.87
CA SER A 258 -23.18 13.38 -1.65
C SER A 258 -22.72 14.78 -1.27
N LEU A 259 -21.70 15.29 -1.98
CA LEU A 259 -20.91 16.46 -1.58
C LEU A 259 -20.80 17.46 -2.72
N THR A 260 -20.69 18.74 -2.36
CA THR A 260 -20.41 19.81 -3.32
C THR A 260 -19.01 20.37 -3.07
N VAL A 261 -18.15 20.30 -4.11
CA VAL A 261 -16.74 20.68 -4.04
C VAL A 261 -16.34 21.55 -5.22
N PRO A 262 -15.32 22.41 -5.10
CA PRO A 262 -14.83 23.18 -6.24
C PRO A 262 -14.15 22.27 -7.28
N ALA A 263 -14.16 22.66 -8.54
CA ALA A 263 -13.58 21.88 -9.64
C ALA A 263 -12.06 21.71 -9.50
N SER A 264 -11.38 22.57 -8.75
CA SER A 264 -9.96 22.41 -8.37
C SER A 264 -9.67 21.14 -7.54
N ARG A 265 -10.72 20.47 -7.02
CA ARG A 265 -10.59 19.13 -6.38
C ARG A 265 -10.45 17.98 -7.40
N ILE A 266 -10.60 18.22 -8.70
CA ILE A 266 -10.26 17.21 -9.72
C ILE A 266 -8.76 16.96 -9.68
N VAL A 267 -8.35 15.72 -9.48
CA VAL A 267 -6.93 15.33 -9.41
C VAL A 267 -6.21 15.67 -10.73
N GLY A 268 -5.19 16.50 -10.64
CA GLY A 268 -4.42 16.98 -11.78
C GLY A 268 -5.00 18.23 -12.44
N GLY A 269 -6.14 18.71 -11.97
CA GLY A 269 -6.79 19.88 -12.50
C GLY A 269 -7.62 19.62 -13.77
N TYR A 270 -8.06 20.70 -14.38
CA TYR A 270 -8.93 20.67 -15.56
C TYR A 270 -8.64 21.88 -16.46
N THR A 271 -9.13 21.83 -17.69
CA THR A 271 -9.26 22.98 -18.60
C THR A 271 -10.76 23.23 -18.90
N VAL A 272 -11.05 24.41 -19.40
CA VAL A 272 -12.41 24.75 -19.88
C VAL A 272 -12.32 25.07 -21.38
N GLU A 273 -13.09 24.34 -22.18
CA GLU A 273 -13.20 24.56 -23.62
C GLU A 273 -14.68 24.64 -24.00
N ASN A 274 -15.10 25.75 -24.57
CA ASN A 274 -16.47 26.00 -25.00
C ASN A 274 -17.54 25.76 -23.91
N GLY A 275 -17.22 26.13 -22.64
CA GLY A 275 -18.13 25.92 -21.52
C GLY A 275 -18.15 24.46 -20.98
N VAL A 276 -17.21 23.62 -21.40
CA VAL A 276 -17.07 22.24 -20.96
C VAL A 276 -15.80 22.09 -20.12
N ILE A 277 -15.94 21.49 -18.95
CA ILE A 277 -14.85 21.10 -18.05
C ILE A 277 -14.20 19.83 -18.58
N ILE A 278 -12.90 19.87 -18.84
CA ILE A 278 -12.12 18.75 -19.34
C ILE A 278 -11.09 18.37 -18.28
N PRO A 279 -11.33 17.30 -17.50
CA PRO A 279 -10.31 16.78 -16.57
C PRO A 279 -9.02 16.44 -17.31
N LYS A 280 -7.87 16.80 -16.74
CA LYS A 280 -6.56 16.51 -17.36
C LYS A 280 -6.29 15.01 -17.45
N TYR A 281 -6.78 14.22 -16.51
CA TYR A 281 -6.63 12.77 -16.48
C TYR A 281 -7.99 12.10 -16.27
N SER A 282 -8.25 11.03 -17.03
CA SER A 282 -9.35 10.11 -16.72
C SER A 282 -9.04 9.33 -15.43
N HIS A 283 -10.10 8.81 -14.78
CA HIS A 283 -9.91 7.94 -13.63
C HIS A 283 -8.97 6.76 -13.94
N GLY A 284 -9.09 6.13 -15.11
CA GLY A 284 -8.23 5.01 -15.56
C GLY A 284 -6.75 5.39 -15.63
N ALA A 285 -6.44 6.57 -16.15
CA ALA A 285 -5.05 7.06 -16.23
C ALA A 285 -4.42 7.28 -14.83
N VAL A 286 -5.23 7.73 -13.86
CA VAL A 286 -4.78 7.86 -12.46
C VAL A 286 -4.60 6.49 -11.81
N ILE A 287 -5.56 5.58 -12.00
CA ILE A 287 -5.51 4.22 -11.45
C ILE A 287 -4.29 3.45 -11.95
N GLU A 288 -3.98 3.53 -13.23
CA GLU A 288 -2.81 2.89 -13.81
C GLU A 288 -1.51 3.34 -13.12
N ALA A 289 -1.36 4.66 -12.92
CA ALA A 289 -0.20 5.22 -12.24
C ALA A 289 -0.05 4.72 -10.80
N VAL A 290 -1.17 4.59 -10.06
CA VAL A 290 -1.21 4.15 -8.67
C VAL A 290 -0.99 2.64 -8.54
N PHE A 291 -1.76 1.83 -9.27
CA PHE A 291 -1.78 0.37 -9.08
C PHE A 291 -0.50 -0.32 -9.56
N ARG A 292 0.19 0.24 -10.51
CA ARG A 292 1.50 -0.24 -10.94
C ARG A 292 2.44 -0.44 -9.75
N ARG A 293 2.41 0.45 -8.77
CA ARG A 293 3.27 0.43 -7.59
C ARG A 293 2.75 -0.47 -6.49
N THR A 294 1.48 -0.38 -6.17
CA THR A 294 0.89 -1.03 -5.00
C THR A 294 0.72 -2.54 -5.14
N ARG A 295 0.54 -3.06 -6.36
CA ARG A 295 0.37 -4.50 -6.62
C ARG A 295 1.57 -5.34 -6.16
N VAL A 296 2.79 -4.86 -6.38
CA VAL A 296 4.02 -5.55 -5.93
C VAL A 296 4.06 -5.64 -4.40
N THR A 297 3.75 -4.53 -3.74
CA THR A 297 3.73 -4.44 -2.28
C THR A 297 2.73 -5.41 -1.66
N VAL A 298 1.52 -5.53 -2.23
CA VAL A 298 0.51 -6.50 -1.79
C VAL A 298 0.98 -7.95 -1.97
N GLY A 299 1.65 -8.26 -3.09
CA GLY A 299 2.27 -9.57 -3.31
C GLY A 299 3.28 -9.93 -2.22
N LEU A 300 4.11 -8.96 -1.81
CA LEU A 300 5.09 -9.13 -0.73
C LEU A 300 4.46 -9.36 0.64
N MET A 301 3.29 -8.79 0.92
CA MET A 301 2.55 -9.09 2.15
C MET A 301 2.16 -10.56 2.22
N THR A 302 1.79 -11.18 1.10
CA THR A 302 1.48 -12.62 1.02
C THR A 302 2.74 -13.44 1.28
N ALA A 303 3.86 -13.10 0.65
CA ALA A 303 5.15 -13.77 0.90
C ALA A 303 5.56 -13.70 2.38
N ALA A 304 5.41 -12.53 3.01
CA ALA A 304 5.66 -12.35 4.44
C ALA A 304 4.79 -13.28 5.30
N LYS A 305 3.51 -13.45 4.96
CA LYS A 305 2.62 -14.36 5.70
C LYS A 305 2.97 -15.82 5.50
N LEU A 306 3.34 -16.24 4.31
CA LEU A 306 3.81 -17.61 4.06
C LEU A 306 5.03 -17.93 4.95
N LEU A 307 6.02 -17.06 4.93
CA LEU A 307 7.27 -17.26 5.69
C LEU A 307 7.04 -17.18 7.21
N SER A 308 6.24 -16.21 7.68
CA SER A 308 5.96 -16.06 9.09
C SER A 308 5.13 -17.20 9.70
N ALA A 309 4.43 -17.98 8.88
CA ALA A 309 3.65 -19.13 9.33
C ALA A 309 4.50 -20.38 9.61
N VAL A 310 5.70 -20.47 9.04
CA VAL A 310 6.54 -21.70 9.11
C VAL A 310 6.91 -22.04 10.54
N GLU A 311 7.44 -21.09 11.30
CA GLU A 311 7.92 -21.38 12.67
C GLU A 311 6.80 -21.76 13.64
N PRO A 312 5.66 -21.06 13.73
CA PRO A 312 4.55 -21.49 14.57
C PRO A 312 4.02 -22.88 14.23
N ILE A 313 3.97 -23.22 12.93
CA ILE A 313 3.57 -24.56 12.48
C ILE A 313 4.57 -25.62 12.93
N LEU A 314 5.87 -25.38 12.72
CA LEU A 314 6.93 -26.29 13.18
C LEU A 314 6.85 -26.51 14.71
N ARG A 315 6.65 -25.43 15.46
CA ARG A 315 6.55 -25.48 16.93
C ARG A 315 5.34 -26.31 17.38
N TYR A 316 4.19 -26.12 16.76
CA TYR A 316 3.00 -26.92 16.99
C TYR A 316 3.23 -28.40 16.67
N GLN A 317 3.85 -28.69 15.51
CA GLN A 317 4.07 -30.06 15.06
C GLN A 317 5.07 -30.83 15.92
N ARG A 318 6.06 -30.15 16.54
CA ARG A 318 7.01 -30.76 17.48
C ARG A 318 6.33 -31.29 18.73
N THR A 319 5.23 -30.65 19.15
CA THR A 319 4.50 -31.02 20.38
C THR A 319 3.23 -31.81 20.09
N ARG A 320 2.83 -31.91 18.81
CA ARG A 320 1.61 -32.60 18.42
C ARG A 320 1.90 -34.01 17.91
N PHE A 321 1.36 -34.98 18.62
CA PHE A 321 1.40 -36.39 18.22
C PHE A 321 0.07 -36.82 17.67
N ARG A 322 0.10 -37.70 16.67
CA ARG A 322 -1.12 -38.30 16.13
C ARG A 322 -1.66 -39.29 17.18
N GLY A 323 -2.83 -39.02 17.72
CA GLY A 323 -3.51 -39.92 18.66
C GLY A 323 -3.73 -41.33 18.09
N GLY A 324 -3.84 -42.31 18.91
CA GLY A 324 -4.05 -43.73 18.61
C GLY A 324 -3.52 -44.59 19.76
N ASP A 325 -3.94 -45.82 19.84
CA ASP A 325 -3.70 -46.75 20.98
C ASP A 325 -2.22 -47.10 21.22
N ALA A 326 -1.30 -46.52 20.50
CA ALA A 326 0.14 -46.83 20.54
C ALA A 326 1.01 -45.62 20.85
N ILE A 327 0.65 -44.77 21.80
CA ILE A 327 1.59 -43.83 22.39
C ILE A 327 2.43 -44.60 23.43
N THR A 328 3.27 -45.50 22.94
CA THR A 328 4.25 -46.16 23.79
C THR A 328 5.52 -45.38 23.73
N PRO A 329 6.10 -44.92 24.86
CA PRO A 329 7.45 -44.32 24.87
C PRO A 329 8.44 -45.19 24.14
N GLY A 330 9.26 -44.59 23.28
CA GLY A 330 10.20 -45.32 22.42
C GLY A 330 9.62 -45.81 21.09
N SER A 331 8.31 -45.65 20.82
CA SER A 331 7.79 -45.94 19.48
C SER A 331 8.12 -44.78 18.50
N PRO A 332 8.36 -45.05 17.21
CA PRO A 332 8.61 -44.00 16.22
C PRO A 332 7.50 -42.93 16.17
N ARG A 333 6.24 -43.29 16.43
CA ARG A 333 5.10 -42.37 16.49
C ARG A 333 5.14 -41.44 17.70
N TYR A 334 5.70 -41.90 18.82
CA TYR A 334 5.85 -41.11 20.04
C TYR A 334 7.01 -40.10 19.92
N GLU A 335 8.13 -40.56 19.35
CA GLU A 335 9.35 -39.76 19.28
C GLU A 335 9.39 -38.80 18.07
N LEU A 336 8.75 -39.16 16.98
CA LEU A 336 8.94 -38.46 15.71
C LEU A 336 7.98 -37.29 15.50
N GLY A 337 6.89 -37.13 16.25
CA GLY A 337 5.93 -36.03 16.05
C GLY A 337 5.37 -35.90 14.62
N LEU A 338 4.44 -34.98 14.41
CA LEU A 338 3.85 -34.73 13.07
C LEU A 338 4.85 -34.18 12.07
N GLN A 339 5.84 -33.47 12.51
CA GLN A 339 6.84 -32.80 11.66
C GLN A 339 7.71 -33.77 10.85
N GLN A 340 7.77 -35.04 11.27
CA GLN A 340 8.56 -36.07 10.57
C GLN A 340 7.76 -36.88 9.55
N ARG A 341 6.49 -36.56 9.39
CA ARG A 341 5.70 -37.14 8.32
C ARG A 341 6.09 -36.51 6.99
N GLU A 342 6.34 -37.32 6.00
CA GLU A 342 6.79 -36.91 4.68
C GLU A 342 5.85 -35.87 4.05
N ASP A 343 4.52 -36.08 4.11
CA ASP A 343 3.52 -35.16 3.58
C ASP A 343 3.53 -33.80 4.30
N VAL A 344 3.84 -33.77 5.58
CA VAL A 344 3.95 -32.55 6.38
C VAL A 344 5.23 -31.79 6.03
N VAL A 345 6.35 -32.52 5.94
CA VAL A 345 7.65 -31.94 5.57
C VAL A 345 7.59 -31.32 4.19
N HIS A 346 7.06 -32.04 3.19
CA HIS A 346 6.92 -31.54 1.82
C HIS A 346 6.10 -30.23 1.79
N ARG A 347 4.94 -30.18 2.44
CA ARG A 347 4.11 -28.98 2.49
C ARG A 347 4.81 -27.79 3.15
N LEU A 348 5.59 -28.03 4.20
CA LEU A 348 6.37 -26.97 4.84
C LEU A 348 7.48 -26.43 3.94
N VAL A 349 8.17 -27.32 3.24
CA VAL A 349 9.20 -26.94 2.27
C VAL A 349 8.59 -26.14 1.12
N ASP A 350 7.44 -26.59 0.58
CA ASP A 350 6.72 -25.88 -0.47
C ASP A 350 6.28 -24.47 -0.05
N ILE A 351 5.75 -24.33 1.17
CA ILE A 351 5.36 -23.03 1.72
C ILE A 351 6.58 -22.11 1.86
N TRP A 352 7.67 -22.63 2.42
CA TRP A 352 8.88 -21.86 2.60
C TRP A 352 9.50 -21.46 1.25
N ALA A 353 9.70 -22.42 0.35
CA ALA A 353 10.28 -22.16 -0.97
C ALA A 353 9.44 -21.16 -1.78
N SER A 354 8.12 -21.32 -1.77
CA SER A 354 7.20 -20.38 -2.42
C SER A 354 7.28 -18.97 -1.80
N GLY A 355 7.38 -18.90 -0.48
CA GLY A 355 7.55 -17.63 0.25
C GLY A 355 8.85 -16.92 -0.12
N GLU A 356 9.98 -17.63 -0.12
CA GLU A 356 11.30 -17.09 -0.47
C GLU A 356 11.37 -16.66 -1.94
N ALA A 357 10.86 -17.47 -2.86
CA ALA A 357 10.82 -17.12 -4.29
C ALA A 357 9.96 -15.89 -4.55
N SER A 358 8.77 -15.83 -3.93
CA SER A 358 7.85 -14.70 -4.07
C SER A 358 8.44 -13.42 -3.44
N ALA A 359 9.10 -13.52 -2.30
CA ALA A 359 9.77 -12.38 -1.66
C ALA A 359 10.92 -11.85 -2.53
N SER A 360 11.77 -12.73 -3.05
CA SER A 360 12.89 -12.37 -3.93
C SER A 360 12.41 -11.66 -5.18
N LEU A 361 11.40 -12.22 -5.86
CA LEU A 361 10.79 -11.61 -7.04
C LEU A 361 10.17 -10.25 -6.72
N GLY A 362 9.41 -10.15 -5.63
CA GLY A 362 8.73 -8.93 -5.22
C GLY A 362 9.71 -7.80 -4.90
N PHE A 363 10.76 -8.05 -4.13
CA PHE A 363 11.79 -7.05 -3.83
C PHE A 363 12.59 -6.63 -5.06
N ALA A 364 12.96 -7.58 -5.92
CA ALA A 364 13.63 -7.25 -7.19
C ALA A 364 12.74 -6.36 -8.06
N THR A 365 11.45 -6.69 -8.18
CA THR A 365 10.48 -5.90 -8.95
C THR A 365 10.30 -4.49 -8.36
N ALA A 366 10.20 -4.36 -7.02
CA ALA A 366 10.09 -3.06 -6.39
C ALA A 366 11.31 -2.16 -6.67
N ARG A 367 12.53 -2.72 -6.67
CA ARG A 367 13.74 -2.00 -7.09
C ARG A 367 13.70 -1.59 -8.56
N MET A 368 13.26 -2.49 -9.43
CA MET A 368 13.11 -2.15 -10.86
C MET A 368 12.14 -0.98 -11.07
N PHE A 369 11.07 -0.90 -10.31
CA PHE A 369 10.18 0.26 -10.38
C PHE A 369 10.85 1.55 -9.90
N ASP A 370 11.68 1.50 -8.86
CA ASP A 370 12.45 2.66 -8.42
C ASP A 370 13.41 3.16 -9.52
N ASP A 371 14.02 2.25 -10.28
CA ASP A 371 14.87 2.60 -11.40
C ASP A 371 14.10 3.15 -12.61
N LEU A 372 12.88 2.64 -12.85
CA LEU A 372 12.06 3.00 -14.00
C LEU A 372 11.26 4.30 -13.81
N ASP A 373 10.85 4.62 -12.59
CA ASP A 373 10.00 5.78 -12.30
C ASP A 373 10.58 7.13 -12.79
N PRO A 374 11.86 7.45 -12.55
CA PRO A 374 12.47 8.67 -13.09
C PRO A 374 12.46 8.72 -14.61
N LEU A 375 12.69 7.58 -15.25
CA LEU A 375 12.68 7.46 -16.72
C LEU A 375 11.26 7.65 -17.28
N GLN A 376 10.25 7.11 -16.59
CA GLN A 376 8.86 7.28 -17.00
C GLN A 376 8.41 8.75 -16.87
N LYS A 377 8.73 9.41 -15.76
CA LYS A 377 8.45 10.84 -15.55
C LYS A 377 9.12 11.70 -16.63
N ARG A 378 10.40 11.41 -16.96
CA ARG A 378 11.12 12.11 -18.02
C ARG A 378 10.48 11.86 -19.39
N LYS A 379 10.09 10.63 -19.69
CA LYS A 379 9.36 10.30 -20.92
C LYS A 379 8.06 11.10 -21.03
N GLU A 380 7.27 11.15 -19.98
CA GLU A 380 6.00 11.90 -19.95
C GLU A 380 6.22 13.40 -20.17
N ALA A 381 7.24 13.98 -19.54
CA ALA A 381 7.62 15.38 -19.75
C ALA A 381 8.02 15.68 -21.22
N ILE A 382 8.83 14.80 -21.82
CA ILE A 382 9.22 14.94 -23.23
C ILE A 382 8.01 14.86 -24.17
N PHE A 383 7.07 13.95 -23.89
CA PHE A 383 5.84 13.86 -24.67
C PHE A 383 4.97 15.12 -24.54
N ALA A 384 4.86 15.66 -23.33
CA ALA A 384 4.10 16.88 -23.08
C ALA A 384 4.72 18.10 -23.82
N GLU A 385 6.06 18.19 -23.83
CA GLU A 385 6.81 19.29 -24.44
C GLU A 385 6.87 19.22 -25.98
N ARG A 386 7.13 18.04 -26.53
CA ARG A 386 7.51 17.87 -27.94
C ARG A 386 6.56 17.03 -28.79
N GLY A 387 5.52 16.47 -28.19
CA GLY A 387 4.61 15.54 -28.84
C GLY A 387 5.31 14.20 -29.24
N ILE A 388 4.52 13.27 -29.80
CA ILE A 388 4.99 11.92 -30.14
C ILE A 388 6.12 11.90 -31.15
N ALA A 389 6.07 12.75 -32.17
CA ALA A 389 7.07 12.74 -33.25
C ALA A 389 8.44 13.25 -32.81
N GLY A 390 8.47 14.31 -31.95
CA GLY A 390 9.72 14.89 -31.45
C GLY A 390 10.40 14.05 -30.36
N ALA A 391 9.62 13.24 -29.65
CA ALA A 391 10.11 12.44 -28.53
C ALA A 391 10.79 11.11 -28.94
N ARG A 392 10.55 10.61 -30.18
CA ARG A 392 10.98 9.26 -30.60
C ARG A 392 12.48 9.00 -30.46
N THR A 393 13.32 9.95 -30.77
CA THR A 393 14.80 9.78 -30.77
C THR A 393 15.30 9.70 -29.33
N GLU A 394 14.82 10.57 -28.46
CA GLU A 394 15.23 10.65 -27.05
C GLU A 394 14.71 9.45 -26.23
N ILE A 395 13.50 8.99 -26.50
CA ILE A 395 12.93 7.79 -25.89
C ILE A 395 13.71 6.53 -26.27
N ARG A 396 14.15 6.42 -27.54
CA ARG A 396 15.03 5.33 -27.97
C ARG A 396 16.39 5.36 -27.29
N ALA A 397 16.95 6.54 -27.03
CA ALA A 397 18.21 6.69 -26.31
C ALA A 397 18.05 6.26 -24.85
N MET A 398 16.95 6.64 -24.18
CA MET A 398 16.65 6.21 -22.80
C MET A 398 16.45 4.69 -22.68
N ALA A 399 15.78 4.07 -23.64
CA ALA A 399 15.59 2.61 -23.68
C ALA A 399 16.93 1.86 -23.85
N LYS A 400 17.87 2.40 -24.62
CA LYS A 400 19.22 1.84 -24.74
C LYS A 400 20.01 1.91 -23.43
N VAL A 401 19.90 3.00 -22.69
CA VAL A 401 20.61 3.18 -21.40
C VAL A 401 20.06 2.23 -20.33
N SER A 402 18.73 2.04 -20.27
CA SER A 402 18.12 1.11 -19.33
C SER A 402 18.45 -0.36 -19.68
N GLY A 403 18.39 -0.72 -20.96
CA GLY A 403 18.79 -2.06 -21.43
C GLY A 403 20.27 -2.38 -21.18
N GLY A 404 21.15 -1.38 -21.32
CA GLY A 404 22.59 -1.52 -21.04
C GLY A 404 22.90 -1.75 -19.55
N ARG A 405 22.17 -1.13 -18.64
CA ARG A 405 22.33 -1.36 -17.18
C ARG A 405 21.90 -2.75 -16.75
N HIS A 406 20.84 -3.28 -17.33
CA HIS A 406 20.41 -4.66 -17.04
C HIS A 406 21.40 -5.69 -17.60
N ALA A 407 22.00 -5.45 -18.77
CA ALA A 407 23.04 -6.32 -19.33
C ALA A 407 24.35 -6.29 -18.52
N ALA A 408 24.73 -5.12 -17.99
CA ALA A 408 25.93 -4.98 -17.15
C ALA A 408 25.79 -5.60 -15.75
N GLY A 409 24.57 -5.65 -15.22
CA GLY A 409 24.27 -6.34 -13.96
C GLY A 409 24.22 -7.87 -14.08
N ALA A 410 24.05 -8.40 -15.29
CA ALA A 410 24.02 -9.84 -15.57
C ALA A 410 25.42 -10.44 -15.86
N SER A 411 26.43 -9.62 -16.13
CA SER A 411 27.82 -10.04 -16.31
C SER A 411 28.60 -9.90 -15.01
N GLY A 412 28.22 -10.68 -13.98
CA GLY A 412 29.11 -10.98 -12.86
C GLY A 412 30.29 -11.83 -13.38
N PRO A 413 31.49 -11.73 -12.75
CA PRO A 413 32.68 -12.42 -13.25
C PRO A 413 32.42 -13.94 -13.25
N SER A 414 32.50 -14.55 -14.42
CA SER A 414 32.55 -15.99 -14.59
C SER A 414 33.75 -16.50 -13.79
N GLY A 415 33.48 -17.10 -12.63
CA GLY A 415 34.48 -17.72 -11.80
C GLY A 415 35.23 -18.79 -12.57
N THR A 416 36.48 -18.54 -12.81
CA THR A 416 37.49 -19.48 -13.29
C THR A 416 37.61 -20.66 -12.34
N GLY A 417 37.69 -21.82 -12.93
CA GLY A 417 37.68 -23.15 -12.43
C GLY A 417 38.47 -23.42 -11.13
N ILE A 418 37.89 -24.31 -10.39
CA ILE A 418 38.60 -25.14 -9.43
C ILE A 418 38.78 -26.52 -10.09
N ARG A 419 40.05 -26.90 -10.27
CA ARG A 419 40.45 -28.29 -10.50
C ARG A 419 40.41 -29.04 -9.17
#